data_14850d0f913accf36117fd3cbd0d657b
#
_entry.id   14850d0f913accf36117fd3cbd0d657b
#
_cell.length_a   1.000
_cell.length_b   1.000
_cell.length_c   1.000
_cell.angle_alpha   90.00
_cell.angle_beta   90.00
_cell.angle_gamma   90.00
#
_symmetry.space_group_name_H-M   'P 1'
#
loop_
_entity.id
_entity.type
_entity.pdbx_description
1 polymer ?
#
loop_
_entity_poly.entity_id
_entity_poly.type
_entity_poly.pdbx_seq_one_letter_code
_entity_poly.pdbx_strand_id
1 'polypeptide(L)'
;MERIKPRTLSGFMELLPAQQQQMERVMDILRTTYSRYGFTPLDTPIIEASEILLAKGGGETEKQIYRFSKGDSDLSLRFDLTVPLAKYVALHYADLAFPFRRFQIGKVYRGERAQRGRFREFYQADIDVIGDGELDIMNDAEIPAIIYDVFSAMGLKRFQIRINNRRVLNGFYSMLGLTEQSGEIMRTVDKIEKIGPDMVRAILVDDVKLTGEQADE
;
A
#
# COMPACT_ATOMS: atom_id res chain seq x y z
N MET A 1 3.89 -25.07 -38.61
CA MET A 1 3.93 -24.45 -37.29
C MET A 1 2.79 -23.46 -37.18
N GLU A 2 1.93 -23.65 -36.20
CA GLU A 2 0.84 -22.69 -35.94
C GLU A 2 1.46 -21.37 -35.43
N ARG A 3 1.07 -20.24 -36.01
CA ARG A 3 1.61 -18.93 -35.61
C ARG A 3 1.00 -18.51 -34.29
N ILE A 4 1.84 -18.36 -33.26
CA ILE A 4 1.41 -17.84 -31.97
C ILE A 4 0.98 -16.37 -32.15
N LYS A 5 -0.25 -16.02 -31.77
CA LYS A 5 -0.74 -14.64 -31.78
C LYS A 5 -0.17 -13.89 -30.57
N PRO A 6 0.63 -12.82 -30.79
CA PRO A 6 1.14 -11.99 -29.69
C PRO A 6 -0.02 -11.36 -28.91
N ARG A 7 0.09 -11.38 -27.58
CA ARG A 7 -0.90 -10.76 -26.68
C ARG A 7 -0.26 -10.40 -25.33
N THR A 8 -0.68 -9.30 -24.77
CA THR A 8 -0.38 -8.94 -23.39
C THR A 8 -1.35 -9.65 -22.46
N LEU A 9 -0.87 -10.08 -21.27
CA LEU A 9 -1.73 -10.68 -20.27
C LEU A 9 -2.71 -9.64 -19.68
N SER A 10 -3.91 -10.09 -19.33
CA SER A 10 -4.90 -9.23 -18.66
C SER A 10 -4.37 -8.70 -17.33
N GLY A 11 -4.42 -7.38 -17.15
CA GLY A 11 -3.91 -6.70 -15.96
C GLY A 11 -2.42 -6.40 -15.98
N PHE A 12 -1.75 -6.69 -17.08
CA PHE A 12 -0.37 -6.28 -17.37
C PHE A 12 -0.37 -5.20 -18.43
N MET A 13 0.57 -4.28 -18.35
CA MET A 13 0.59 -3.09 -19.19
C MET A 13 1.91 -3.01 -19.97
N GLU A 14 1.79 -2.82 -21.27
CA GLU A 14 2.90 -2.49 -22.16
C GLU A 14 2.68 -1.07 -22.65
N LEU A 15 3.57 -0.16 -22.28
CA LEU A 15 3.50 1.24 -22.70
C LEU A 15 4.22 1.43 -24.04
N LEU A 16 3.59 2.20 -24.93
CA LEU A 16 4.28 2.67 -26.12
C LEU A 16 5.37 3.68 -25.77
N PRO A 17 6.39 3.88 -26.63
CA PRO A 17 7.55 4.74 -26.29
C PRO A 17 7.19 6.12 -25.76
N ALA A 18 6.20 6.80 -26.33
CA ALA A 18 5.77 8.12 -25.88
C ALA A 18 5.16 8.08 -24.46
N GLN A 19 4.39 7.03 -24.14
CA GLN A 19 3.81 6.83 -22.83
C GLN A 19 4.90 6.43 -21.81
N GLN A 20 5.86 5.60 -22.22
CA GLN A 20 6.99 5.24 -21.37
C GLN A 20 7.84 6.46 -21.01
N GLN A 21 8.08 7.38 -21.97
CA GLN A 21 8.78 8.64 -21.67
C GLN A 21 8.05 9.49 -20.64
N GLN A 22 6.72 9.50 -20.65
CA GLN A 22 5.95 10.18 -19.60
C GLN A 22 6.08 9.49 -18.26
N MET A 23 6.06 8.15 -18.22
CA MET A 23 6.29 7.39 -17.00
C MET A 23 7.68 7.67 -16.41
N GLU A 24 8.73 7.71 -17.24
CA GLU A 24 10.10 8.05 -16.78
C GLU A 24 10.16 9.45 -16.19
N ARG A 25 9.49 10.43 -16.77
CA ARG A 25 9.42 11.80 -16.19
C ARG A 25 8.75 11.79 -14.82
N VAL A 26 7.67 11.02 -14.65
CA VAL A 26 7.02 10.86 -13.34
C VAL A 26 7.98 10.24 -12.34
N MET A 27 8.68 9.17 -12.72
CA MET A 27 9.66 8.52 -11.85
C MET A 27 10.82 9.45 -11.48
N ASP A 28 11.28 10.31 -12.40
CA ASP A 28 12.35 11.27 -12.13
C ASP A 28 11.91 12.37 -11.16
N ILE A 29 10.65 12.83 -11.27
CA ILE A 29 10.07 13.77 -10.30
C ILE A 29 10.03 13.14 -8.90
N LEU A 30 9.57 11.89 -8.80
CA LEU A 30 9.52 11.14 -7.54
C LEU A 30 10.93 11.00 -6.94
N ARG A 31 11.90 10.48 -7.69
CA ARG A 31 13.29 10.30 -7.24
C ARG A 31 13.90 11.61 -6.75
N THR A 32 13.75 12.67 -7.56
CA THR A 32 14.31 13.99 -7.24
C THR A 32 13.68 14.55 -5.97
N THR A 33 12.35 14.48 -5.86
CA THR A 33 11.65 15.01 -4.68
C THR A 33 12.02 14.22 -3.43
N TYR A 34 11.98 12.90 -3.47
CA TYR A 34 12.33 12.06 -2.32
C TYR A 34 13.78 12.26 -1.86
N SER A 35 14.72 12.36 -2.81
CA SER A 35 16.14 12.64 -2.49
C SER A 35 16.33 14.03 -1.83
N ARG A 36 15.56 15.05 -2.22
CA ARG A 36 15.60 16.38 -1.59
C ARG A 36 15.15 16.37 -0.14
N TYR A 37 14.26 15.43 0.23
CA TYR A 37 13.83 15.19 1.61
C TYR A 37 14.75 14.22 2.38
N GLY A 38 15.91 13.87 1.82
CA GLY A 38 16.91 13.03 2.48
C GLY A 38 16.60 11.53 2.46
N PHE A 39 15.68 11.09 1.60
CA PHE A 39 15.45 9.66 1.40
C PHE A 39 16.49 9.09 0.44
N THR A 40 17.05 7.94 0.79
CA THR A 40 18.00 7.20 -0.03
C THR A 40 17.30 6.13 -0.88
N PRO A 41 17.76 5.89 -2.11
CA PRO A 41 17.18 4.86 -2.95
C PRO A 41 17.48 3.46 -2.41
N LEU A 42 16.49 2.59 -2.46
CA LEU A 42 16.59 1.17 -2.17
C LEU A 42 15.93 0.38 -3.28
N ASP A 43 16.45 -0.79 -3.61
CA ASP A 43 15.73 -1.80 -4.37
C ASP A 43 15.88 -3.17 -3.70
N THR A 44 14.80 -3.93 -3.71
CA THR A 44 14.73 -5.29 -3.17
C THR A 44 14.35 -6.27 -4.28
N PRO A 45 14.69 -7.55 -4.18
CA PRO A 45 14.31 -8.53 -5.20
C PRO A 45 12.81 -8.57 -5.48
N ILE A 46 12.44 -8.80 -6.74
CA ILE A 46 11.05 -9.01 -7.14
C ILE A 46 10.56 -10.39 -6.69
N ILE A 47 11.47 -11.38 -6.71
CA ILE A 47 11.19 -12.75 -6.31
C ILE A 47 11.75 -12.95 -4.90
N GLU A 48 10.92 -13.47 -4.02
CA GLU A 48 11.27 -13.79 -2.65
C GLU A 48 10.85 -15.22 -2.31
N ALA A 49 11.43 -15.80 -1.26
CA ALA A 49 10.93 -17.04 -0.70
C ALA A 49 9.48 -16.83 -0.21
N SER A 50 8.59 -17.78 -0.54
CA SER A 50 7.16 -17.66 -0.21
C SER A 50 6.93 -17.49 1.30
N GLU A 51 7.73 -18.16 2.14
CA GLU A 51 7.65 -18.03 3.60
C GLU A 51 7.86 -16.60 4.10
N ILE A 52 8.69 -15.79 3.44
CA ILE A 52 8.93 -14.39 3.77
C ILE A 52 7.69 -13.55 3.49
N LEU A 53 7.14 -13.67 2.28
CA LEU A 53 5.99 -12.87 1.88
C LEU A 53 4.70 -13.27 2.59
N LEU A 54 4.60 -14.52 3.02
CA LEU A 54 3.46 -15.09 3.73
C LEU A 54 3.60 -14.99 5.26
N ALA A 55 4.72 -14.51 5.80
CA ALA A 55 4.97 -14.43 7.24
C ALA A 55 3.89 -13.67 8.04
N LYS A 56 3.23 -12.69 7.42
CA LYS A 56 2.03 -12.00 7.94
C LYS A 56 0.78 -12.36 7.13
N GLY A 57 0.84 -13.44 6.36
CA GLY A 57 -0.23 -13.89 5.50
C GLY A 57 -1.45 -14.32 6.31
N GLY A 58 -2.60 -14.08 5.74
CA GLY A 58 -3.91 -14.46 6.25
C GLY A 58 -4.98 -13.82 5.37
N GLY A 59 -5.99 -14.59 4.99
CA GLY A 59 -7.17 -14.12 4.28
C GLY A 59 -6.94 -13.79 2.80
N GLU A 60 -7.40 -12.62 2.37
CA GLU A 60 -7.45 -12.21 0.96
C GLU A 60 -6.07 -11.98 0.33
N THR A 61 -5.09 -11.50 1.09
CA THR A 61 -3.75 -11.17 0.58
C THR A 61 -3.03 -12.42 0.08
N GLU A 62 -3.11 -13.52 0.82
CA GLU A 62 -2.48 -14.79 0.45
C GLU A 62 -2.99 -15.32 -0.90
N LYS A 63 -4.29 -15.18 -1.18
CA LYS A 63 -4.91 -15.60 -2.44
C LYS A 63 -4.46 -14.75 -3.64
N GLN A 64 -3.91 -13.58 -3.40
CA GLN A 64 -3.50 -12.64 -4.44
C GLN A 64 -1.99 -12.69 -4.73
N ILE A 65 -1.20 -13.41 -3.94
CA ILE A 65 0.23 -13.57 -4.16
C ILE A 65 0.47 -14.53 -5.32
N TYR A 66 1.28 -14.12 -6.29
CA TYR A 66 1.76 -15.00 -7.34
C TYR A 66 2.83 -15.92 -6.78
N ARG A 67 2.52 -17.21 -6.66
CA ARG A 67 3.40 -18.25 -6.12
C ARG A 67 3.75 -19.27 -7.21
N PHE A 68 4.99 -19.72 -7.22
CA PHE A 68 5.48 -20.70 -8.17
C PHE A 68 6.67 -21.47 -7.61
N SER A 69 7.01 -22.62 -8.22
CA SER A 69 8.15 -23.41 -7.83
C SER A 69 9.24 -23.34 -8.89
N LYS A 70 10.48 -23.35 -8.46
CA LYS A 70 11.65 -23.50 -9.33
C LYS A 70 12.63 -24.49 -8.69
N GLY A 71 12.70 -25.72 -9.25
CA GLY A 71 13.35 -26.83 -8.55
C GLY A 71 12.65 -27.09 -7.21
N ASP A 72 13.42 -27.20 -6.15
CA ASP A 72 12.91 -27.42 -4.78
C ASP A 72 12.54 -26.12 -4.06
N SER A 73 12.69 -24.98 -4.72
CA SER A 73 12.41 -23.65 -4.12
C SER A 73 10.96 -23.25 -4.33
N ASP A 74 10.29 -22.85 -3.24
CA ASP A 74 8.96 -22.25 -3.23
C ASP A 74 9.10 -20.74 -3.23
N LEU A 75 8.70 -20.10 -4.30
CA LEU A 75 8.98 -18.70 -4.62
C LEU A 75 7.68 -17.92 -4.86
N SER A 76 7.73 -16.63 -4.60
CA SER A 76 6.61 -15.73 -4.88
C SER A 76 7.09 -14.39 -5.45
N LEU A 77 6.23 -13.75 -6.25
CA LEU A 77 6.43 -12.35 -6.64
C LEU A 77 5.98 -11.45 -5.50
N ARG A 78 6.75 -10.39 -5.21
CA ARG A 78 6.42 -9.41 -4.18
C ARG A 78 5.05 -8.76 -4.42
N PHE A 79 4.23 -8.76 -3.39
CA PHE A 79 2.88 -8.18 -3.38
C PHE A 79 2.90 -6.67 -3.13
N ASP A 80 3.88 -6.22 -2.36
CA ASP A 80 4.17 -4.84 -1.98
C ASP A 80 5.69 -4.64 -1.84
N LEU A 81 6.10 -3.45 -1.45
CA LEU A 81 7.49 -3.12 -1.14
C LEU A 81 7.77 -3.13 0.38
N THR A 82 6.73 -3.28 1.20
CA THR A 82 6.80 -3.19 2.67
C THR A 82 7.38 -4.45 3.31
N VAL A 83 6.89 -5.64 2.90
CA VAL A 83 7.40 -6.91 3.45
C VAL A 83 8.86 -7.14 3.06
N PRO A 84 9.27 -6.93 1.78
CA PRO A 84 10.68 -6.97 1.40
C PRO A 84 11.55 -5.96 2.17
N LEU A 85 11.03 -4.75 2.46
CA LEU A 85 11.72 -3.78 3.29
C LEU A 85 11.92 -4.28 4.72
N ALA A 86 10.88 -4.83 5.34
CA ALA A 86 10.97 -5.37 6.70
C ALA A 86 12.05 -6.47 6.79
N LYS A 87 12.08 -7.39 5.81
CA LYS A 87 13.15 -8.38 5.69
C LYS A 87 14.52 -7.71 5.54
N TYR A 88 14.64 -6.71 4.65
CA TYR A 88 15.89 -6.01 4.39
C TYR A 88 16.44 -5.35 5.66
N VAL A 89 15.59 -4.64 6.39
CA VAL A 89 15.98 -3.97 7.64
C VAL A 89 16.40 -4.99 8.69
N ALA A 90 15.67 -6.10 8.84
CA ALA A 90 16.03 -7.16 9.78
C ALA A 90 17.38 -7.81 9.45
N LEU A 91 17.66 -8.00 8.15
CA LEU A 91 18.91 -8.62 7.69
C LEU A 91 20.12 -7.70 7.84
N HIS A 92 19.94 -6.39 7.62
CA HIS A 92 21.01 -5.39 7.57
C HIS A 92 20.96 -4.41 8.74
N TYR A 93 20.28 -4.76 9.82
CA TYR A 93 20.05 -3.85 10.96
C TYR A 93 21.33 -3.20 11.49
N ALA A 94 22.41 -3.99 11.60
CA ALA A 94 23.71 -3.50 12.11
C ALA A 94 24.44 -2.55 11.13
N ASP A 95 24.07 -2.58 9.86
CA ASP A 95 24.70 -1.76 8.80
C ASP A 95 23.93 -0.47 8.51
N LEU A 96 22.71 -0.33 9.08
CA LEU A 96 21.84 0.80 8.83
C LEU A 96 22.00 1.91 9.89
N ALA A 97 21.95 3.15 9.44
CA ALA A 97 21.84 4.31 10.33
C ALA A 97 20.36 4.69 10.53
N PHE A 98 19.95 4.90 11.79
CA PHE A 98 18.59 5.28 12.13
C PHE A 98 18.48 6.75 12.56
N PRO A 99 17.38 7.46 12.27
CA PRO A 99 16.23 6.96 11.51
C PRO A 99 16.59 6.64 10.06
N PHE A 100 16.29 5.43 9.61
CA PHE A 100 16.54 4.99 8.24
C PHE A 100 15.44 5.51 7.32
N ARG A 101 15.84 6.37 6.39
CA ARG A 101 14.95 7.04 5.43
C ARG A 101 15.22 6.48 4.04
N ARG A 102 14.27 5.75 3.48
CA ARG A 102 14.43 5.13 2.16
C ARG A 102 13.27 5.45 1.23
N PHE A 103 13.51 5.44 -0.07
CA PHE A 103 12.45 5.31 -1.05
C PHE A 103 12.71 4.12 -1.99
N GLN A 104 11.64 3.56 -2.50
CA GLN A 104 11.72 2.54 -3.55
C GLN A 104 10.61 2.78 -4.57
N ILE A 105 10.96 2.76 -5.85
CA ILE A 105 10.03 2.81 -6.97
C ILE A 105 10.19 1.48 -7.71
N GLY A 106 9.23 0.60 -7.57
CA GLY A 106 9.35 -0.75 -8.09
C GLY A 106 8.01 -1.39 -8.46
N LYS A 107 8.05 -2.37 -9.36
CA LYS A 107 6.88 -3.15 -9.73
C LYS A 107 6.50 -4.12 -8.62
N VAL A 108 5.19 -4.25 -8.41
CA VAL A 108 4.57 -5.22 -7.50
C VAL A 108 3.47 -5.99 -8.24
N TYR A 109 3.07 -7.13 -7.68
CA TYR A 109 2.24 -8.10 -8.38
C TYR A 109 1.09 -8.56 -7.50
N ARG A 110 -0.15 -8.34 -7.97
CA ARG A 110 -1.37 -8.72 -7.24
C ARG A 110 -2.31 -9.51 -8.13
N GLY A 111 -2.64 -10.74 -7.73
CA GLY A 111 -3.50 -11.67 -8.47
C GLY A 111 -5.00 -11.31 -8.44
N GLU A 112 -5.35 -10.09 -8.07
CA GLU A 112 -6.74 -9.63 -8.05
C GLU A 112 -7.37 -9.49 -9.44
N ARG A 113 -8.70 -9.37 -9.48
CA ARG A 113 -9.41 -9.17 -10.74
C ARG A 113 -9.01 -7.84 -11.36
N ALA A 114 -8.43 -7.89 -12.56
CA ALA A 114 -8.06 -6.70 -13.32
C ALA A 114 -9.32 -5.86 -13.65
N GLN A 115 -9.25 -4.56 -13.40
CA GLN A 115 -10.30 -3.59 -13.71
C GLN A 115 -9.67 -2.22 -13.97
N ARG A 116 -10.49 -1.25 -14.40
CA ARG A 116 -10.00 0.10 -14.66
C ARG A 116 -9.32 0.69 -13.41
N GLY A 117 -8.04 1.10 -13.55
CA GLY A 117 -7.23 1.63 -12.46
C GLY A 117 -6.66 0.57 -11.49
N ARG A 118 -6.92 -0.73 -11.72
CA ARG A 118 -6.33 -1.82 -10.95
C ARG A 118 -5.68 -2.83 -11.88
N PHE A 119 -4.36 -2.89 -11.79
CA PHE A 119 -3.52 -3.77 -12.58
C PHE A 119 -2.98 -4.91 -11.71
N ARG A 120 -2.57 -6.00 -12.36
CA ARG A 120 -1.90 -7.14 -11.72
C ARG A 120 -0.39 -6.94 -11.60
N GLU A 121 0.18 -6.11 -12.47
CA GLU A 121 1.54 -5.57 -12.37
C GLU A 121 1.44 -4.05 -12.41
N PHE A 122 2.00 -3.36 -11.41
CA PHE A 122 2.01 -1.91 -11.36
C PHE A 122 3.19 -1.41 -10.52
N TYR A 123 3.53 -0.13 -10.66
CA TYR A 123 4.55 0.50 -9.84
C TYR A 123 3.96 0.99 -8.52
N GLN A 124 4.65 0.68 -7.43
CA GLN A 124 4.56 1.41 -6.17
C GLN A 124 5.73 2.39 -6.06
N ALA A 125 5.49 3.52 -5.43
CA ALA A 125 6.49 4.54 -5.12
C ALA A 125 6.38 4.84 -3.62
N ASP A 126 7.13 4.09 -2.84
CA ASP A 126 7.04 4.09 -1.39
C ASP A 126 8.18 4.91 -0.79
N ILE A 127 7.87 5.68 0.24
CA ILE A 127 8.84 6.34 1.13
C ILE A 127 8.57 5.87 2.55
N ASP A 128 9.61 5.51 3.27
CA ASP A 128 9.51 5.03 4.66
C ASP A 128 10.57 5.67 5.52
N VAL A 129 10.19 5.95 6.76
CA VAL A 129 11.09 6.35 7.83
C VAL A 129 11.00 5.30 8.94
N ILE A 130 12.11 4.65 9.23
CA ILE A 130 12.18 3.60 10.24
C ILE A 130 13.05 4.10 11.38
N GLY A 131 12.47 4.18 12.58
CA GLY A 131 13.18 4.50 13.81
C GLY A 131 13.73 3.26 14.51
N ASP A 132 14.70 3.47 15.38
CA ASP A 132 15.19 2.47 16.33
C ASP A 132 14.70 2.86 17.73
N GLY A 133 13.69 2.15 18.22
CA GLY A 133 12.99 2.45 19.47
C GLY A 133 11.90 3.51 19.28
N GLU A 134 12.28 4.77 19.14
CA GLU A 134 11.34 5.87 18.99
C GLU A 134 11.40 6.50 17.58
N LEU A 135 10.28 7.02 17.13
CA LEU A 135 10.18 7.80 15.89
C LEU A 135 9.37 9.07 16.17
N ASP A 136 9.95 10.23 15.84
CA ASP A 136 9.30 11.52 16.02
C ASP A 136 8.01 11.60 15.20
N ILE A 137 6.91 12.02 15.83
CA ILE A 137 5.61 12.18 15.19
C ILE A 137 5.62 13.18 14.03
N MET A 138 6.60 14.07 13.98
CA MET A 138 6.78 15.01 12.85
C MET A 138 7.00 14.30 11.53
N ASN A 139 7.48 13.05 11.54
CA ASN A 139 7.56 12.23 10.32
C ASN A 139 6.18 11.97 9.71
N ASP A 140 5.13 11.81 10.53
CA ASP A 140 3.75 11.65 10.03
C ASP A 140 3.23 12.92 9.33
N ALA A 141 3.68 14.10 9.75
CA ALA A 141 3.33 15.37 9.12
C ALA A 141 4.15 15.64 7.84
N GLU A 142 5.39 15.18 7.79
CA GLU A 142 6.26 15.35 6.64
C GLU A 142 5.78 14.56 5.40
N ILE A 143 5.25 13.35 5.59
CA ILE A 143 4.78 12.51 4.47
C ILE A 143 3.70 13.21 3.62
N PRO A 144 2.63 13.80 4.18
CA PRO A 144 1.66 14.59 3.39
C PRO A 144 2.28 15.78 2.67
N ALA A 145 3.28 16.45 3.27
CA ALA A 145 3.98 17.56 2.64
C ALA A 145 4.78 17.08 1.41
N ILE A 146 5.45 15.94 1.51
CA ILE A 146 6.16 15.33 0.39
C ILE A 146 5.18 14.94 -0.74
N ILE A 147 4.02 14.38 -0.41
CA ILE A 147 2.98 14.06 -1.39
C ILE A 147 2.51 15.34 -2.10
N TYR A 148 2.32 16.43 -1.35
CA TYR A 148 1.96 17.72 -1.92
C TYR A 148 3.01 18.22 -2.92
N ASP A 149 4.28 18.17 -2.55
CA ASP A 149 5.38 18.61 -3.42
C ASP A 149 5.51 17.75 -4.68
N VAL A 150 5.37 16.43 -4.55
CA VAL A 150 5.37 15.50 -5.69
C VAL A 150 4.24 15.84 -6.66
N PHE A 151 3.00 15.96 -6.18
CA PHE A 151 1.85 16.23 -7.04
C PHE A 151 1.93 17.62 -7.67
N SER A 152 2.44 18.60 -6.94
CA SER A 152 2.68 19.95 -7.47
C SER A 152 3.73 19.93 -8.57
N ALA A 153 4.85 19.21 -8.38
CA ALA A 153 5.90 19.06 -9.37
C ALA A 153 5.43 18.28 -10.62
N MET A 154 4.47 17.34 -10.47
CA MET A 154 3.81 16.68 -11.59
C MET A 154 2.83 17.58 -12.36
N GLY A 155 2.55 18.80 -11.85
CA GLY A 155 1.63 19.74 -12.46
C GLY A 155 0.16 19.53 -12.13
N LEU A 156 -0.16 18.74 -11.10
CA LEU A 156 -1.53 18.59 -10.62
C LEU A 156 -1.97 19.90 -9.92
N LYS A 157 -2.96 20.57 -10.50
CA LYS A 157 -3.42 21.89 -10.00
C LYS A 157 -4.48 21.79 -8.91
N ARG A 158 -5.21 20.67 -8.85
CA ARG A 158 -6.30 20.44 -7.89
C ARG A 158 -6.25 19.02 -7.39
N PHE A 159 -5.97 18.85 -6.12
CA PHE A 159 -6.03 17.58 -5.40
C PHE A 159 -6.31 17.83 -3.93
N GLN A 160 -6.75 16.82 -3.24
CA GLN A 160 -7.02 16.85 -1.81
C GLN A 160 -6.28 15.69 -1.15
N ILE A 161 -5.50 16.00 -0.11
CA ILE A 161 -4.89 14.98 0.76
C ILE A 161 -5.82 14.81 1.96
N ARG A 162 -6.36 13.60 2.12
CA ARG A 162 -7.18 13.23 3.28
C ARG A 162 -6.32 12.41 4.22
N ILE A 163 -6.21 12.84 5.46
CA ILE A 163 -5.49 12.16 6.53
C ILE A 163 -6.45 11.72 7.62
N ASN A 164 -6.18 10.57 8.20
CA ASN A 164 -6.91 10.04 9.33
C ASN A 164 -5.93 9.48 10.37
N ASN A 165 -6.32 9.51 11.64
CA ASN A 165 -5.58 8.90 12.73
C ASN A 165 -6.46 7.91 13.48
N ARG A 166 -6.10 6.63 13.45
CA ARG A 166 -6.85 5.58 14.13
C ARG A 166 -6.98 5.81 15.64
N ARG A 167 -6.03 6.51 16.27
CA ARG A 167 -6.13 6.85 17.71
C ARG A 167 -7.29 7.80 17.98
N VAL A 168 -7.56 8.75 17.07
CA VAL A 168 -8.72 9.66 17.18
C VAL A 168 -10.01 8.85 17.09
N LEU A 169 -10.13 7.96 16.10
CA LEU A 169 -11.30 7.10 15.95
C LEU A 169 -11.48 6.15 17.14
N ASN A 170 -10.40 5.52 17.60
CA ASN A 170 -10.46 4.66 18.78
C ASN A 170 -10.88 5.44 20.04
N GLY A 171 -10.39 6.68 20.22
CA GLY A 171 -10.82 7.56 21.29
C GLY A 171 -12.30 7.89 21.20
N PHE A 172 -12.81 8.21 20.01
CA PHE A 172 -14.22 8.46 19.76
C PHE A 172 -15.08 7.24 20.09
N TYR A 173 -14.75 6.06 19.58
CA TYR A 173 -15.49 4.84 19.91
C TYR A 173 -15.38 4.44 21.39
N SER A 174 -14.28 4.77 22.04
CA SER A 174 -14.14 4.58 23.50
C SER A 174 -15.09 5.48 24.29
N MET A 175 -15.26 6.74 23.85
CA MET A 175 -16.24 7.67 24.46
C MET A 175 -17.68 7.16 24.34
N LEU A 176 -17.99 6.46 23.26
CA LEU A 176 -19.30 5.83 23.01
C LEU A 176 -19.46 4.47 23.70
N GLY A 177 -18.44 3.98 24.42
CA GLY A 177 -18.45 2.65 25.03
C GLY A 177 -18.30 1.49 24.05
N LEU A 178 -17.80 1.76 22.83
CA LEU A 178 -17.69 0.83 21.71
C LEU A 178 -16.25 0.36 21.43
N THR A 179 -15.39 0.36 22.44
CA THR A 179 -13.95 0.05 22.30
C THR A 179 -13.73 -1.34 21.71
N GLU A 180 -14.47 -2.35 22.16
CA GLU A 180 -14.34 -3.74 21.70
C GLU A 180 -14.77 -3.91 20.24
N GLN A 181 -15.81 -3.20 19.82
CA GLN A 181 -16.36 -3.24 18.47
C GLN A 181 -15.66 -2.32 17.47
N SER A 182 -14.78 -1.43 17.94
CA SER A 182 -14.16 -0.36 17.12
C SER A 182 -13.53 -0.87 15.82
N GLY A 183 -12.86 -2.02 15.87
CA GLY A 183 -12.22 -2.63 14.69
C GLY A 183 -13.23 -3.10 13.63
N GLU A 184 -14.39 -3.61 14.04
CA GLU A 184 -15.46 -4.04 13.11
C GLU A 184 -16.25 -2.86 12.58
N ILE A 185 -16.50 -1.87 13.42
CA ILE A 185 -17.14 -0.61 13.03
C ILE A 185 -16.31 0.06 11.94
N MET A 186 -15.01 0.27 12.16
CA MET A 186 -14.12 0.89 11.17
C MET A 186 -14.12 0.14 9.83
N ARG A 187 -14.01 -1.21 9.86
CA ARG A 187 -14.05 -2.03 8.64
C ARG A 187 -15.38 -1.96 7.89
N THR A 188 -16.48 -1.72 8.60
CA THR A 188 -17.81 -1.60 8.01
C THR A 188 -18.01 -0.21 7.43
N VAL A 189 -17.65 0.84 8.17
CA VAL A 189 -17.72 2.24 7.72
C VAL A 189 -16.82 2.51 6.51
N ASP A 190 -15.66 1.89 6.42
CA ASP A 190 -14.78 1.96 5.24
C ASP A 190 -15.45 1.52 3.92
N LYS A 191 -16.56 0.80 4.01
CA LYS A 191 -17.33 0.36 2.85
C LYS A 191 -18.43 1.33 2.44
N ILE A 192 -18.65 2.44 3.16
CA ILE A 192 -19.82 3.32 3.00
C ILE A 192 -19.94 3.88 1.57
N GLU A 193 -18.83 4.26 0.94
CA GLU A 193 -18.83 4.73 -0.45
C GLU A 193 -19.19 3.62 -1.46
N LYS A 194 -19.02 2.36 -1.08
CA LYS A 194 -19.24 1.19 -1.94
C LYS A 194 -20.65 0.60 -1.80
N ILE A 195 -21.18 0.53 -0.59
CA ILE A 195 -22.45 -0.15 -0.30
C ILE A 195 -23.57 0.79 0.17
N GLY A 196 -23.23 2.07 0.41
CA GLY A 196 -24.17 3.10 0.88
C GLY A 196 -24.39 3.09 2.40
N PRO A 197 -24.88 4.22 2.96
CA PRO A 197 -25.06 4.38 4.40
C PRO A 197 -26.10 3.43 4.99
N ASP A 198 -27.21 3.18 4.30
CA ASP A 198 -28.28 2.30 4.81
C ASP A 198 -27.78 0.86 5.01
N MET A 199 -26.98 0.34 4.09
CA MET A 199 -26.40 -1.00 4.21
C MET A 199 -25.33 -1.06 5.30
N VAL A 200 -24.51 -0.01 5.45
CA VAL A 200 -23.54 0.11 6.56
C VAL A 200 -24.28 0.08 7.89
N ARG A 201 -25.33 0.88 8.04
CA ARG A 201 -26.18 0.89 9.24
C ARG A 201 -26.76 -0.50 9.55
N ALA A 202 -27.32 -1.18 8.56
CA ALA A 202 -27.86 -2.52 8.73
C ALA A 202 -26.79 -3.50 9.25
N ILE A 203 -25.58 -3.49 8.66
CA ILE A 203 -24.48 -4.35 9.12
C ILE A 203 -24.05 -4.00 10.56
N LEU A 204 -23.98 -2.70 10.90
CA LEU A 204 -23.62 -2.27 12.25
C LEU A 204 -24.63 -2.77 13.30
N VAL A 205 -25.94 -2.76 13.00
CA VAL A 205 -26.97 -3.26 13.88
C VAL A 205 -27.03 -4.78 13.89
N ASP A 206 -27.06 -5.41 12.71
CA ASP A 206 -27.35 -6.85 12.58
C ASP A 206 -26.14 -7.74 12.85
N ASP A 207 -24.93 -7.34 12.38
CA ASP A 207 -23.71 -8.14 12.48
C ASP A 207 -22.84 -7.71 13.68
N VAL A 208 -22.59 -6.38 13.82
CA VAL A 208 -21.75 -5.82 14.88
C VAL A 208 -22.50 -5.71 16.21
N LYS A 209 -23.84 -5.83 16.17
CA LYS A 209 -24.73 -5.81 17.36
C LYS A 209 -24.78 -4.47 18.09
N LEU A 210 -24.65 -3.40 17.36
CA LEU A 210 -24.88 -2.04 17.91
C LEU A 210 -26.37 -1.78 18.09
N THR A 211 -26.73 -0.89 19.01
CA THR A 211 -28.08 -0.34 19.07
C THR A 211 -28.33 0.58 17.87
N GLY A 212 -29.61 0.84 17.55
CA GLY A 212 -29.94 1.77 16.46
C GLY A 212 -29.37 3.16 16.69
N GLU A 213 -29.38 3.66 17.93
CA GLU A 213 -28.81 4.96 18.31
C GLU A 213 -27.28 4.98 18.09
N GLN A 214 -26.58 3.94 18.52
CA GLN A 214 -25.11 3.83 18.33
C GLN A 214 -24.70 3.71 16.85
N ALA A 215 -25.57 3.17 16.01
CA ALA A 215 -25.29 3.07 14.58
C ALA A 215 -25.61 4.36 13.79
N ASP A 216 -26.40 5.25 14.41
CA ASP A 216 -26.78 6.56 13.83
C ASP A 216 -25.81 7.68 14.24
N GLU A 217 -25.02 7.54 15.30
CA GLU A 217 -23.95 8.43 15.71
C GLU A 217 -22.69 8.28 14.83
#